data_23b173a771504ed5e0468544bf3ff7e1
#
_entry.id   23b173a771504ed5e0468544bf3ff7e1
#
_cell.length_a   1.000
_cell.length_b   1.000
_cell.length_c   1.000
_cell.angle_alpha   90.00
_cell.angle_beta   90.00
_cell.angle_gamma   90.00
#
_symmetry.space_group_name_H-M   'P 1'
#
loop_
_entity.id
_entity.type
_entity.pdbx_description
1 polymer ?
#
loop_
_entity_poly.entity_id
_entity_poly.type
_entity_poly.pdbx_seq_one_letter_code
_entity_poly.pdbx_strand_id
1 'polypeptide(L)'
;MGQIKTKCSSSATGLFFLLLMIVSFSSCTRTQKDIIPSAEYAPYVNAYTGGVISQNSTIRIELTHEQPMVDLNNELKENPFSFSPSLKGKAYWVSNNTIEFVPEEGTLKPGSLYECTFQLGKFVEVDKKLKEFNFSFRVQERNFTLSIEPLPITDAQPDEINIKGEICFSDIVKKEEVEKILTAKDGNNKSYPVEIIPTDNLTRYQLCINQVPRDTEDYH
;
A
#
# COMPACT_ATOMS: atom_id res chain seq x y z
N MET A 1 -68.18 40.88 0.92
CA MET A 1 -68.11 39.78 -0.07
C MET A 1 -66.80 39.91 -0.78
N GLY A 2 -65.77 39.29 -0.29
CA GLY A 2 -64.43 39.33 -0.86
C GLY A 2 -63.91 37.91 -0.96
N GLN A 3 -63.71 37.44 -2.17
CA GLN A 3 -63.16 36.11 -2.46
C GLN A 3 -61.68 36.09 -2.30
N ILE A 4 -61.13 35.19 -1.47
CA ILE A 4 -59.73 34.90 -1.32
C ILE A 4 -59.40 33.79 -2.32
N LYS A 5 -58.53 34.12 -3.32
CA LYS A 5 -57.98 33.15 -4.23
C LYS A 5 -56.65 32.67 -3.64
N THR A 6 -56.56 31.42 -3.17
CA THR A 6 -55.32 30.72 -2.83
C THR A 6 -54.68 30.20 -4.10
N LYS A 7 -53.48 30.71 -4.41
CA LYS A 7 -52.60 30.16 -5.45
C LYS A 7 -51.80 28.98 -4.88
N CYS A 8 -52.10 27.80 -5.34
CA CYS A 8 -51.24 26.63 -5.15
C CYS A 8 -50.12 26.70 -6.18
N SER A 9 -48.91 26.95 -5.74
CA SER A 9 -47.71 26.99 -6.60
C SER A 9 -46.78 25.87 -6.21
N SER A 10 -46.70 24.91 -7.12
CA SER A 10 -45.47 24.23 -7.54
C SER A 10 -44.64 23.48 -6.50
N SER A 11 -45.03 22.24 -6.24
CA SER A 11 -44.18 21.22 -5.59
C SER A 11 -43.39 20.37 -6.60
N ALA A 12 -43.35 20.71 -7.88
CA ALA A 12 -42.71 19.92 -8.92
C ALA A 12 -41.17 20.14 -9.03
N THR A 13 -40.70 21.32 -8.63
CA THR A 13 -39.26 21.68 -8.78
C THR A 13 -38.40 21.01 -7.73
N GLY A 14 -38.93 20.77 -6.53
CA GLY A 14 -38.17 20.09 -5.45
C GLY A 14 -37.96 18.61 -5.70
N LEU A 15 -38.92 17.94 -6.36
CA LEU A 15 -38.79 16.49 -6.68
C LEU A 15 -37.79 16.24 -7.80
N PHE A 16 -37.64 17.17 -8.74
CA PHE A 16 -36.67 17.05 -9.83
C PHE A 16 -35.21 17.23 -9.35
N PHE A 17 -34.99 18.10 -8.36
CA PHE A 17 -33.67 18.28 -7.75
C PHE A 17 -33.24 17.09 -6.86
N LEU A 18 -34.20 16.47 -6.16
CA LEU A 18 -33.93 15.27 -5.35
C LEU A 18 -33.61 14.04 -6.23
N LEU A 19 -34.27 13.92 -7.39
CA LEU A 19 -34.00 12.84 -8.34
C LEU A 19 -32.62 12.98 -9.01
N LEU A 20 -32.13 14.21 -9.23
CA LEU A 20 -30.83 14.48 -9.83
C LEU A 20 -29.64 14.15 -8.87
N MET A 21 -29.85 14.23 -7.54
CA MET A 21 -28.84 13.88 -6.53
C MET A 21 -28.64 12.37 -6.36
N ILE A 22 -29.61 11.54 -6.70
CA ILE A 22 -29.51 10.06 -6.53
C ILE A 22 -28.69 9.41 -7.63
N VAL A 23 -28.52 10.06 -8.79
CA VAL A 23 -27.77 9.49 -9.91
C VAL A 23 -26.24 9.58 -9.74
N SER A 24 -25.74 10.38 -8.75
CA SER A 24 -24.31 10.65 -8.58
C SER A 24 -23.53 9.60 -7.78
N PHE A 25 -24.18 8.55 -7.26
CA PHE A 25 -23.53 7.50 -6.46
C PHE A 25 -23.43 6.14 -7.15
N SER A 26 -23.50 6.10 -8.47
CA SER A 26 -23.07 4.90 -9.19
C SER A 26 -21.53 4.86 -9.20
N SER A 27 -20.92 4.64 -8.01
CA SER A 27 -19.55 4.20 -7.91
C SER A 27 -19.50 2.79 -8.53
N CYS A 28 -19.25 2.73 -9.82
CA CYS A 28 -18.84 1.50 -10.49
C CYS A 28 -17.54 1.07 -9.84
N THR A 29 -17.60 0.17 -8.88
CA THR A 29 -16.43 -0.62 -8.43
C THR A 29 -16.02 -1.49 -9.62
N ARG A 30 -15.21 -0.90 -10.51
CA ARG A 30 -14.57 -1.63 -11.59
C ARG A 30 -13.66 -2.64 -10.91
N THR A 31 -14.04 -3.91 -10.96
CA THR A 31 -13.15 -5.00 -10.50
C THR A 31 -11.91 -4.93 -11.38
N GLN A 32 -10.86 -4.30 -10.85
CA GLN A 32 -9.57 -4.23 -11.54
C GLN A 32 -9.04 -5.66 -11.66
N LYS A 33 -8.84 -6.10 -12.90
CA LYS A 33 -8.32 -7.43 -13.22
C LYS A 33 -6.81 -7.30 -13.47
N ASP A 34 -6.04 -8.26 -12.96
CA ASP A 34 -4.61 -8.32 -13.21
C ASP A 34 -4.33 -8.44 -14.71
N ILE A 35 -3.38 -7.65 -15.20
CA ILE A 35 -2.89 -7.71 -16.58
C ILE A 35 -1.65 -8.59 -16.60
N ILE A 36 -1.78 -9.73 -17.28
CA ILE A 36 -0.68 -10.67 -17.49
C ILE A 36 -0.25 -10.54 -18.96
N PRO A 37 1.02 -10.20 -19.23
CA PRO A 37 1.53 -10.09 -20.61
C PRO A 37 1.39 -11.39 -21.38
N SER A 38 1.18 -11.27 -22.70
CA SER A 38 1.12 -12.46 -23.56
C SER A 38 2.51 -13.07 -23.76
N ALA A 39 2.56 -14.38 -24.08
CA ALA A 39 3.80 -15.10 -24.38
C ALA A 39 4.56 -14.55 -25.61
N GLU A 40 3.93 -13.73 -26.44
CA GLU A 40 4.57 -13.08 -27.59
C GLU A 40 5.70 -12.12 -27.19
N TYR A 41 5.72 -11.65 -25.94
CA TYR A 41 6.78 -10.80 -25.42
C TYR A 41 8.03 -11.55 -24.92
N ALA A 42 7.96 -12.88 -24.75
CA ALA A 42 9.06 -13.69 -24.23
C ALA A 42 10.39 -13.56 -25.01
N PRO A 43 10.43 -13.33 -26.34
CA PRO A 43 11.68 -13.07 -27.05
C PRO A 43 12.36 -11.73 -26.68
N TYR A 44 11.65 -10.80 -26.04
CA TYR A 44 12.10 -9.41 -25.81
C TYR A 44 12.23 -9.06 -24.32
N VAL A 45 11.38 -9.64 -23.48
CA VAL A 45 11.33 -9.37 -22.03
C VAL A 45 11.56 -10.68 -21.28
N ASN A 46 12.66 -10.72 -20.52
CA ASN A 46 13.05 -11.86 -19.70
C ASN A 46 12.31 -11.89 -18.37
N ALA A 47 12.22 -10.72 -17.71
CA ALA A 47 11.53 -10.58 -16.43
C ALA A 47 10.89 -9.19 -16.28
N TYR A 48 9.89 -9.11 -15.41
CA TYR A 48 9.24 -7.86 -15.04
C TYR A 48 8.69 -7.94 -13.63
N THR A 49 8.51 -6.79 -12.98
CA THR A 49 7.88 -6.69 -11.67
C THR A 49 6.39 -6.95 -11.78
N GLY A 50 5.92 -8.06 -11.22
CA GLY A 50 4.50 -8.45 -11.22
C GLY A 50 4.08 -9.04 -9.87
N GLY A 51 2.79 -9.43 -9.76
CA GLY A 51 2.23 -10.02 -8.55
C GLY A 51 2.07 -9.01 -7.41
N VAL A 52 2.40 -9.41 -6.18
CA VAL A 52 2.32 -8.55 -4.98
C VAL A 52 3.71 -8.07 -4.60
N ILE A 53 3.85 -6.76 -4.44
CA ILE A 53 5.13 -6.10 -4.11
C ILE A 53 5.02 -5.27 -2.83
N SER A 54 6.15 -5.01 -2.16
CA SER A 54 6.23 -4.07 -1.03
C SER A 54 5.96 -2.63 -1.49
N GLN A 55 5.46 -1.81 -0.58
CA GLN A 55 5.32 -0.36 -0.81
C GLN A 55 6.67 0.36 -1.03
N ASN A 56 7.78 -0.29 -0.71
CA ASN A 56 9.14 0.23 -0.91
C ASN A 56 9.84 -0.38 -2.13
N SER A 57 9.12 -1.14 -2.94
CA SER A 57 9.68 -1.79 -4.14
C SER A 57 9.91 -0.80 -5.28
N THR A 58 10.83 -1.16 -6.14
CA THR A 58 11.03 -0.57 -7.47
C THR A 58 10.34 -1.43 -8.52
N ILE A 59 10.08 -0.85 -9.69
CA ILE A 59 9.45 -1.55 -10.82
C ILE A 59 10.51 -1.77 -11.90
N ARG A 60 10.77 -3.04 -12.26
CA ARG A 60 11.85 -3.42 -13.17
C ARG A 60 11.31 -4.11 -14.41
N ILE A 61 11.98 -3.86 -15.51
CA ILE A 61 11.90 -4.63 -16.76
C ILE A 61 13.30 -5.10 -17.12
N GLU A 62 13.47 -6.41 -17.27
CA GLU A 62 14.67 -7.02 -17.76
C GLU A 62 14.46 -7.46 -19.23
N LEU A 63 15.24 -6.89 -20.14
CA LEU A 63 15.21 -7.25 -21.55
C LEU A 63 16.00 -8.54 -21.79
N THR A 64 15.62 -9.31 -22.79
CA THR A 64 16.30 -10.55 -23.14
C THR A 64 17.71 -10.31 -23.68
N HIS A 65 17.94 -9.18 -24.33
CA HIS A 65 19.23 -8.81 -24.92
C HIS A 65 19.79 -7.54 -24.32
N GLU A 66 21.11 -7.54 -24.14
CA GLU A 66 21.85 -6.35 -23.69
C GLU A 66 21.76 -5.23 -24.72
N GLN A 67 21.66 -4.00 -24.22
CA GLN A 67 21.67 -2.80 -25.01
C GLN A 67 23.08 -2.22 -25.07
N PRO A 68 23.58 -1.84 -26.25
CA PRO A 68 24.88 -1.21 -26.36
C PRO A 68 24.86 0.21 -25.77
N MET A 69 25.95 0.59 -25.09
CA MET A 69 26.21 1.95 -24.62
C MET A 69 25.08 2.58 -23.76
N VAL A 70 24.63 1.85 -22.74
CA VAL A 70 23.71 2.41 -21.74
C VAL A 70 24.47 3.25 -20.71
N ASP A 71 23.85 4.32 -20.27
CA ASP A 71 24.40 5.18 -19.23
C ASP A 71 23.85 4.70 -17.86
N LEU A 72 24.67 3.87 -17.19
CA LEU A 72 24.26 3.20 -15.95
C LEU A 72 24.11 4.22 -14.81
N ASN A 73 23.08 4.01 -14.01
CA ASN A 73 22.73 4.80 -12.81
C ASN A 73 22.40 6.29 -13.07
N ASN A 74 22.34 6.71 -14.33
CA ASN A 74 21.83 8.02 -14.67
C ASN A 74 20.35 7.98 -15.05
N GLU A 75 19.61 9.01 -14.69
CA GLU A 75 18.20 9.16 -14.99
C GLU A 75 17.98 9.17 -16.51
N LEU A 76 17.02 8.35 -16.96
CA LEU A 76 16.59 8.37 -18.36
C LEU A 76 15.95 9.72 -18.69
N LYS A 77 16.33 10.32 -19.83
CA LYS A 77 15.79 11.62 -20.29
C LYS A 77 14.27 11.57 -20.48
N GLU A 78 13.75 10.42 -20.90
CA GLU A 78 12.33 10.18 -21.05
C GLU A 78 11.94 8.94 -20.24
N ASN A 79 10.95 9.07 -19.39
CA ASN A 79 10.42 7.95 -18.63
C ASN A 79 9.65 7.01 -19.58
N PRO A 80 10.09 5.75 -19.73
CA PRO A 80 9.38 4.78 -20.58
C PRO A 80 8.18 4.14 -19.91
N PHE A 81 7.96 4.39 -18.63
CA PHE A 81 6.84 3.83 -17.87
C PHE A 81 5.69 4.81 -17.76
N SER A 82 4.47 4.31 -17.87
CA SER A 82 3.26 5.00 -17.48
C SER A 82 2.42 4.10 -16.58
N PHE A 83 1.73 4.69 -15.61
CA PHE A 83 0.98 3.94 -14.59
C PHE A 83 -0.45 4.44 -14.44
N SER A 84 -1.35 3.51 -14.14
CA SER A 84 -2.72 3.79 -13.72
C SER A 84 -3.03 3.00 -12.41
N PRO A 85 -3.27 3.68 -11.27
CA PRO A 85 -3.13 5.11 -11.01
C PRO A 85 -1.73 5.66 -11.29
N SER A 86 -1.62 6.98 -11.56
CA SER A 86 -0.33 7.59 -11.88
C SER A 86 0.65 7.48 -10.72
N LEU A 87 1.92 7.17 -11.02
CA LEU A 87 3.03 7.18 -10.07
C LEU A 87 4.04 8.24 -10.46
N LYS A 88 4.53 8.96 -9.44
CA LYS A 88 5.69 9.85 -9.58
C LYS A 88 6.94 9.04 -9.29
N GLY A 89 8.00 9.28 -10.04
CA GLY A 89 9.28 8.62 -9.89
C GLY A 89 10.17 8.83 -11.10
N LYS A 90 11.30 8.14 -11.11
CA LYS A 90 12.36 8.28 -12.11
C LYS A 90 12.78 6.92 -12.61
N ALA A 91 13.21 6.85 -13.87
CA ALA A 91 13.67 5.61 -14.50
C ALA A 91 15.18 5.66 -14.75
N TYR A 92 15.84 4.51 -14.59
CA TYR A 92 17.29 4.36 -14.69
C TYR A 92 17.65 3.06 -15.41
N TRP A 93 18.80 3.03 -16.07
CA TRP A 93 19.47 1.78 -16.40
C TRP A 93 20.25 1.28 -15.19
N VAL A 94 19.92 0.09 -14.67
CA VAL A 94 20.65 -0.56 -13.57
C VAL A 94 21.61 -1.65 -14.05
N SER A 95 21.43 -2.11 -15.27
CA SER A 95 22.35 -2.96 -16.02
C SER A 95 22.17 -2.75 -17.53
N ASN A 96 22.98 -3.41 -18.36
CA ASN A 96 22.87 -3.30 -19.82
C ASN A 96 21.54 -3.83 -20.41
N ASN A 97 20.77 -4.55 -19.62
CA ASN A 97 19.48 -5.12 -20.05
C ASN A 97 18.33 -4.80 -19.09
N THR A 98 18.56 -4.07 -18.00
CA THR A 98 17.54 -3.86 -16.97
C THR A 98 17.27 -2.39 -16.76
N ILE A 99 16.00 -2.01 -16.91
CA ILE A 99 15.48 -0.68 -16.62
C ILE A 99 14.65 -0.75 -15.34
N GLU A 100 14.93 0.17 -14.43
CA GLU A 100 14.24 0.30 -13.14
C GLU A 100 13.55 1.65 -13.04
N PHE A 101 12.28 1.62 -12.65
CA PHE A 101 11.56 2.79 -12.20
C PHE A 101 11.55 2.82 -10.68
N VAL A 102 12.03 3.92 -10.11
CA VAL A 102 12.07 4.18 -8.66
C VAL A 102 10.94 5.15 -8.33
N PRO A 103 9.85 4.68 -7.69
CA PRO A 103 8.77 5.56 -7.23
C PRO A 103 9.27 6.55 -6.17
N GLU A 104 8.70 7.75 -6.14
CA GLU A 104 8.90 8.66 -5.01
C GLU A 104 8.33 8.03 -3.73
N GLU A 105 9.00 8.25 -2.59
CA GLU A 105 8.61 7.68 -1.30
C GLU A 105 7.16 7.96 -0.97
N GLY A 106 6.42 6.92 -0.56
CA GLY A 106 5.01 6.99 -0.18
C GLY A 106 4.01 7.14 -1.33
N THR A 107 4.44 7.03 -2.60
CA THR A 107 3.53 7.10 -3.76
C THR A 107 2.87 5.75 -4.05
N LEU A 108 3.53 4.61 -3.78
CA LEU A 108 2.93 3.30 -3.84
C LEU A 108 1.93 3.13 -2.68
N LYS A 109 0.65 3.06 -2.99
CA LYS A 109 -0.41 2.97 -1.98
C LYS A 109 -0.70 1.52 -1.63
N PRO A 110 -0.64 1.12 -0.35
CA PRO A 110 -0.97 -0.24 0.08
C PRO A 110 -2.34 -0.68 -0.42
N GLY A 111 -2.44 -1.94 -0.83
CA GLY A 111 -3.66 -2.56 -1.38
C GLY A 111 -4.03 -2.16 -2.80
N SER A 112 -3.36 -1.16 -3.38
CA SER A 112 -3.68 -0.68 -4.73
C SER A 112 -3.12 -1.59 -5.81
N LEU A 113 -3.91 -1.80 -6.86
CA LEU A 113 -3.46 -2.39 -8.12
C LEU A 113 -2.99 -1.27 -9.05
N TYR A 114 -1.81 -1.44 -9.61
CA TYR A 114 -1.24 -0.55 -10.62
C TYR A 114 -1.13 -1.29 -11.95
N GLU A 115 -1.73 -0.70 -12.98
CA GLU A 115 -1.51 -1.09 -14.37
C GLU A 115 -0.33 -0.31 -14.90
N CYS A 116 0.61 -0.99 -15.54
CA CYS A 116 1.82 -0.39 -16.10
C CYS A 116 1.89 -0.62 -17.60
N THR A 117 2.20 0.43 -18.35
CA THR A 117 2.60 0.35 -19.74
C THR A 117 4.06 0.76 -19.86
N PHE A 118 4.88 -0.15 -20.38
CA PHE A 118 6.29 0.10 -20.70
C PHE A 118 6.48 0.23 -22.19
N GLN A 119 7.16 1.28 -22.65
CA GLN A 119 7.40 1.60 -24.06
C GLN A 119 8.53 0.73 -24.63
N LEU A 120 8.28 -0.56 -24.80
CA LEU A 120 9.26 -1.56 -25.25
C LEU A 120 9.89 -1.19 -26.59
N GLY A 121 9.10 -0.68 -27.53
CA GLY A 121 9.58 -0.28 -28.85
C GLY A 121 10.59 0.88 -28.89
N LYS A 122 10.90 1.51 -27.74
CA LYS A 122 12.00 2.48 -27.61
C LYS A 122 13.37 1.81 -27.44
N PHE A 123 13.40 0.54 -27.03
CA PHE A 123 14.62 -0.18 -26.65
C PHE A 123 14.93 -1.36 -27.56
N VAL A 124 13.91 -1.98 -28.13
CA VAL A 124 14.06 -3.12 -29.02
C VAL A 124 13.19 -2.97 -30.26
N GLU A 125 13.69 -3.48 -31.39
CA GLU A 125 12.90 -3.52 -32.61
C GLU A 125 11.86 -4.64 -32.50
N VAL A 126 10.59 -4.25 -32.52
CA VAL A 126 9.45 -5.16 -32.36
C VAL A 126 8.33 -4.82 -33.34
N ASP A 127 7.46 -5.78 -33.58
CA ASP A 127 6.24 -5.55 -34.33
C ASP A 127 5.41 -4.42 -33.73
N LYS A 128 4.67 -3.71 -34.58
CA LYS A 128 3.86 -2.54 -34.18
C LYS A 128 2.92 -2.84 -33.01
N LYS A 129 2.38 -4.08 -32.92
CA LYS A 129 1.47 -4.55 -31.86
C LYS A 129 2.17 -4.80 -30.52
N LEU A 130 3.51 -4.96 -30.51
CA LEU A 130 4.31 -5.28 -29.33
C LEU A 130 5.10 -4.07 -28.78
N LYS A 131 4.90 -2.87 -29.34
CA LYS A 131 5.63 -1.68 -28.91
C LYS A 131 5.36 -1.27 -27.46
N GLU A 132 4.22 -1.65 -26.92
CA GLU A 132 3.80 -1.38 -25.55
C GLU A 132 3.69 -2.70 -24.78
N PHE A 133 4.46 -2.84 -23.71
CA PHE A 133 4.41 -3.99 -22.83
C PHE A 133 3.54 -3.64 -21.61
N ASN A 134 2.37 -4.27 -21.52
CA ASN A 134 1.37 -3.99 -20.50
C ASN A 134 1.37 -5.10 -19.44
N PHE A 135 1.46 -4.72 -18.18
CA PHE A 135 1.41 -5.62 -17.02
C PHE A 135 0.79 -4.94 -15.82
N SER A 136 0.55 -5.67 -14.75
CA SER A 136 0.08 -5.10 -13.50
C SER A 136 0.80 -5.69 -12.30
N PHE A 137 0.78 -4.94 -11.20
CA PHE A 137 1.22 -5.40 -9.89
C PHE A 137 0.33 -4.79 -8.80
N ARG A 138 0.25 -5.47 -7.66
CA ARG A 138 -0.48 -5.01 -6.48
C ARG A 138 0.50 -4.67 -5.36
N VAL A 139 0.27 -3.58 -4.68
CA VAL A 139 1.04 -3.25 -3.47
C VAL A 139 0.44 -4.03 -2.30
N GLN A 140 1.30 -4.64 -1.48
CA GLN A 140 0.93 -5.38 -0.28
C GLN A 140 0.01 -4.54 0.61
N GLU A 141 -1.11 -5.11 1.03
CA GLU A 141 -2.01 -4.46 1.99
C GLU A 141 -1.33 -4.32 3.35
N ARG A 142 -1.56 -3.20 4.02
CA ARG A 142 -1.09 -3.03 5.39
C ARG A 142 -1.95 -3.86 6.32
N ASN A 143 -1.32 -4.80 7.01
CA ASN A 143 -1.92 -5.59 8.05
C ASN A 143 -0.87 -5.89 9.12
N PHE A 144 -1.32 -6.24 10.32
CA PHE A 144 -0.42 -6.67 11.39
C PHE A 144 -1.10 -7.72 12.26
N THR A 145 -0.29 -8.47 12.98
CA THR A 145 -0.69 -9.32 14.09
C THR A 145 0.05 -8.89 15.33
N LEU A 146 -0.68 -8.80 16.45
CA LEU A 146 -0.13 -8.50 17.76
C LEU A 146 -0.28 -9.74 18.64
N SER A 147 0.80 -10.20 19.25
CA SER A 147 0.80 -11.28 20.22
C SER A 147 1.40 -10.80 21.53
N ILE A 148 0.76 -11.13 22.64
CA ILE A 148 1.26 -10.86 23.99
C ILE A 148 1.72 -12.18 24.58
N GLU A 149 2.90 -12.18 25.17
CA GLU A 149 3.44 -13.36 25.86
C GLU A 149 2.62 -13.65 27.13
N PRO A 150 2.33 -14.93 27.42
CA PRO A 150 1.70 -15.29 28.69
C PRO A 150 2.55 -14.85 29.87
N LEU A 151 1.92 -14.27 30.88
CA LEU A 151 2.62 -13.93 32.10
C LEU A 151 3.05 -15.21 32.83
N PRO A 152 4.30 -15.29 33.32
CA PRO A 152 4.74 -16.46 34.06
C PRO A 152 3.97 -16.57 35.37
N ILE A 153 3.45 -17.78 35.64
CA ILE A 153 2.89 -18.11 36.95
C ILE A 153 4.06 -18.39 37.87
N THR A 154 4.30 -17.50 38.83
CA THR A 154 5.36 -17.64 39.84
C THR A 154 4.75 -17.59 41.23
N ASP A 155 5.33 -18.33 42.19
CA ASP A 155 4.93 -18.29 43.59
C ASP A 155 5.17 -16.91 44.23
N ALA A 156 6.16 -16.20 43.72
CA ALA A 156 6.39 -14.79 44.03
C ALA A 156 5.47 -13.94 43.14
N GLN A 157 4.54 -13.24 43.75
CA GLN A 157 3.64 -12.29 43.07
C GLN A 157 4.23 -10.88 43.23
N PRO A 158 5.01 -10.40 42.27
CA PRO A 158 5.53 -9.04 42.34
C PRO A 158 4.39 -8.04 42.18
N ASP A 159 4.50 -6.89 42.88
CA ASP A 159 3.53 -5.79 42.78
C ASP A 159 3.47 -5.17 41.37
N GLU A 160 4.53 -5.34 40.60
CA GLU A 160 4.65 -4.87 39.22
C GLU A 160 5.09 -6.00 38.28
N ILE A 161 4.60 -5.96 37.06
CA ILE A 161 4.93 -6.93 36.01
C ILE A 161 5.41 -6.21 34.76
N ASN A 162 6.24 -6.90 33.97
CA ASN A 162 6.59 -6.48 32.62
C ASN A 162 5.82 -7.33 31.62
N ILE A 163 5.05 -6.65 30.79
CA ILE A 163 4.28 -7.30 29.72
C ILE A 163 5.13 -7.26 28.45
N LYS A 164 5.38 -8.44 27.88
CA LYS A 164 6.11 -8.58 26.62
C LYS A 164 5.19 -9.04 25.51
N GLY A 165 5.56 -8.68 24.30
CA GLY A 165 4.82 -9.10 23.12
C GLY A 165 5.61 -8.87 21.85
N GLU A 166 4.95 -9.18 20.74
CA GLU A 166 5.50 -9.00 19.40
C GLU A 166 4.42 -8.46 18.47
N ILE A 167 4.80 -7.52 17.61
CA ILE A 167 3.98 -7.07 16.49
C ILE A 167 4.66 -7.44 15.19
N CYS A 168 3.92 -8.12 14.28
CA CYS A 168 4.37 -8.52 12.96
C CYS A 168 3.52 -7.83 11.90
N PHE A 169 4.16 -7.13 10.97
CA PHE A 169 3.51 -6.45 9.84
C PHE A 169 3.60 -7.28 8.56
N SER A 170 2.63 -7.11 7.68
CA SER A 170 2.62 -7.74 6.36
C SER A 170 3.66 -7.14 5.38
N ASP A 171 4.19 -5.95 5.66
CA ASP A 171 5.21 -5.24 4.88
C ASP A 171 6.15 -4.48 5.82
N ILE A 172 7.26 -3.98 5.29
CA ILE A 172 8.25 -3.21 6.06
C ILE A 172 7.61 -1.91 6.56
N VAL A 173 7.72 -1.66 7.85
CA VAL A 173 7.24 -0.45 8.54
C VAL A 173 8.38 0.13 9.34
N LYS A 174 8.58 1.45 9.30
CA LYS A 174 9.61 2.14 10.10
C LYS A 174 9.21 2.19 11.58
N LYS A 175 10.19 2.11 12.49
CA LYS A 175 9.96 2.16 13.94
C LYS A 175 9.10 3.37 14.35
N GLU A 176 9.39 4.54 13.79
CA GLU A 176 8.68 5.79 14.07
C GLU A 176 7.19 5.75 13.67
N GLU A 177 6.83 4.90 12.71
CA GLU A 177 5.42 4.67 12.34
C GLU A 177 4.76 3.73 13.37
N VAL A 178 5.47 2.71 13.84
CA VAL A 178 4.99 1.78 14.87
C VAL A 178 4.71 2.53 16.19
N GLU A 179 5.61 3.41 16.60
CA GLU A 179 5.47 4.26 17.81
C GLU A 179 4.21 5.14 17.78
N LYS A 180 3.76 5.55 16.60
CA LYS A 180 2.55 6.39 16.46
C LYS A 180 1.25 5.63 16.61
N ILE A 181 1.24 4.33 16.34
CA ILE A 181 0.02 3.53 16.32
C ILE A 181 -0.17 2.69 17.59
N LEU A 182 0.90 2.47 18.37
CA LEU A 182 0.84 1.66 19.59
C LEU A 182 0.70 2.51 20.83
N THR A 183 -0.30 2.18 21.64
CA THR A 183 -0.50 2.74 22.97
C THR A 183 -0.92 1.63 23.93
N ALA A 184 -0.44 1.69 25.17
CA ALA A 184 -0.86 0.79 26.23
C ALA A 184 -1.61 1.58 27.30
N LYS A 185 -2.77 1.07 27.71
CA LYS A 185 -3.60 1.64 28.77
C LYS A 185 -4.20 0.54 29.63
N ASP A 186 -4.39 0.82 30.92
CA ASP A 186 -5.16 -0.04 31.81
C ASP A 186 -6.67 0.24 31.74
N GLY A 187 -7.46 -0.50 32.53
CA GLY A 187 -8.90 -0.33 32.62
C GLY A 187 -9.36 1.05 33.12
N ASN A 188 -8.48 1.82 33.76
CA ASN A 188 -8.72 3.15 34.28
C ASN A 188 -8.22 4.25 33.33
N ASN A 189 -7.84 3.91 32.09
CA ASN A 189 -7.25 4.81 31.08
C ASN A 189 -5.88 5.39 31.45
N LYS A 190 -5.17 4.86 32.42
CA LYS A 190 -3.79 5.23 32.71
C LYS A 190 -2.90 4.69 31.59
N SER A 191 -2.10 5.56 31.00
CA SER A 191 -1.20 5.18 29.90
C SER A 191 0.15 4.69 30.45
N TYR A 192 0.70 3.68 29.77
CA TYR A 192 2.03 3.12 30.04
C TYR A 192 2.90 3.27 28.79
N PRO A 193 4.18 3.60 28.94
CA PRO A 193 5.10 3.66 27.82
C PRO A 193 5.29 2.27 27.21
N VAL A 194 5.23 2.20 25.88
CA VAL A 194 5.53 0.98 25.12
C VAL A 194 6.93 1.13 24.56
N GLU A 195 7.84 0.29 25.00
CA GLU A 195 9.17 0.19 24.42
C GLU A 195 9.09 -0.70 23.15
N ILE A 196 9.54 -0.17 22.01
CA ILE A 196 9.53 -0.86 20.71
C ILE A 196 10.98 -1.19 20.35
N ILE A 197 11.26 -2.49 20.27
CA ILE A 197 12.60 -3.03 20.06
C ILE A 197 12.65 -3.64 18.66
N PRO A 198 13.45 -3.07 17.73
CA PRO A 198 13.67 -3.64 16.41
C PRO A 198 14.27 -5.04 16.50
N THR A 199 13.90 -5.91 15.54
CA THR A 199 14.52 -7.22 15.35
C THR A 199 15.32 -7.23 14.04
N ASP A 200 16.03 -8.31 13.75
CA ASP A 200 16.71 -8.51 12.46
C ASP A 200 15.71 -8.63 11.28
N ASN A 201 14.43 -8.91 11.59
CA ASN A 201 13.36 -8.92 10.62
C ASN A 201 12.68 -7.55 10.56
N LEU A 202 12.81 -6.85 9.43
CA LEU A 202 12.29 -5.49 9.22
C LEU A 202 10.76 -5.36 9.28
N THR A 203 10.03 -6.49 9.31
CA THR A 203 8.57 -6.50 9.49
C THR A 203 8.14 -6.82 10.92
N ARG A 204 9.09 -6.99 11.86
CA ARG A 204 8.82 -7.52 13.19
C ARG A 204 9.46 -6.66 14.28
N TYR A 205 8.69 -6.36 15.34
CA TYR A 205 9.15 -5.64 16.51
C TYR A 205 8.75 -6.37 17.77
N GLN A 206 9.68 -6.43 18.73
CA GLN A 206 9.36 -6.82 20.10
C GLN A 206 8.82 -5.62 20.87
N LEU A 207 7.89 -5.89 21.77
CA LEU A 207 7.23 -4.89 22.61
C LEU A 207 7.49 -5.19 24.06
N CYS A 208 7.75 -4.16 24.86
CA CYS A 208 7.84 -4.28 26.30
C CYS A 208 7.08 -3.12 26.96
N ILE A 209 6.21 -3.44 27.92
CA ILE A 209 5.54 -2.49 28.77
C ILE A 209 6.02 -2.79 30.17
N ASN A 210 6.83 -1.87 30.73
CA ASN A 210 7.48 -2.07 32.02
C ASN A 210 6.63 -1.51 33.16
N GLN A 211 6.80 -2.07 34.36
CA GLN A 211 6.26 -1.57 35.61
C GLN A 211 4.72 -1.40 35.58
N VAL A 212 4.02 -2.38 35.04
CA VAL A 212 2.56 -2.40 35.08
C VAL A 212 2.15 -2.95 36.46
N PRO A 213 1.40 -2.17 37.27
CA PRO A 213 0.89 -2.65 38.54
C PRO A 213 0.05 -3.88 38.33
N ARG A 214 0.24 -4.87 39.21
CA ARG A 214 -0.61 -6.06 39.23
C ARG A 214 -1.86 -5.73 40.04
N ASP A 215 -3.00 -5.80 39.39
CA ASP A 215 -4.27 -5.72 40.11
C ASP A 215 -4.50 -7.03 40.86
N THR A 216 -4.73 -6.94 42.15
CA THR A 216 -4.98 -8.08 43.03
C THR A 216 -6.48 -8.35 43.23
N GLU A 217 -7.36 -7.55 42.60
CA GLU A 217 -8.78 -7.82 42.64
C GLU A 217 -9.14 -8.92 41.62
N ASP A 218 -9.65 -10.04 42.16
CA ASP A 218 -10.24 -11.10 41.35
C ASP A 218 -11.49 -10.57 40.64
N TYR A 219 -11.43 -10.38 39.35
CA TYR A 219 -12.61 -10.14 38.51
C TYR A 219 -13.41 -11.45 38.42
N HIS A 220 -14.51 -11.52 39.16
CA HIS A 220 -15.50 -12.61 39.12
C HIS A 220 -16.46 -12.39 37.94
#